data_591275be8f6b33dcabd00fbc94b57286
#
_entry.id   591275be8f6b33dcabd00fbc94b57286
#
_cell.length_a   1.000
_cell.length_b   1.000
_cell.length_c   1.000
_cell.angle_alpha   90.00
_cell.angle_beta   90.00
_cell.angle_gamma   90.00
#
_symmetry.space_group_name_H-M   'P 1'
#
loop_
_entity.id
_entity.type
_entity.pdbx_description
1 polymer ?
#
loop_
_entity_poly.entity_id
_entity_poly.type
_entity_poly.pdbx_seq_one_letter_code
_entity_poly.pdbx_strand_id
1 'polypeptide(L)'
;SAIISDTLLFRSPTCTPMDRAAAVSLAEMAGIKLDEFANQMFEAGSELKGKSDAEILYLDFKKFSAGKTNFGVGQINSLNAEELGKLKNRMLPFMEKAREDEGLDMIFFMLTNILTETTELLCVGQGAAQVVADAFHVGDANEELKQTATLPGVVSRKKQLIPALTVTLEQ
;
A
#
# COMPACT_ATOMS: atom_id res chain seq x y z
N SER A 1 20.16 1.63 -2.07
CA SER A 1 19.17 1.65 -1.00
C SER A 1 17.97 2.52 -1.31
N ALA A 2 18.06 3.86 -1.31
CA ALA A 2 16.87 4.70 -1.57
C ALA A 2 16.20 4.40 -2.92
N ILE A 3 16.97 4.30 -4.00
CA ILE A 3 16.42 3.98 -5.33
C ILE A 3 15.67 2.64 -5.31
N ILE A 4 16.22 1.61 -4.67
CA ILE A 4 15.60 0.28 -4.59
C ILE A 4 14.30 0.33 -3.78
N SER A 5 14.31 1.05 -2.66
CA SER A 5 13.13 1.26 -1.82
C SER A 5 12.03 2.02 -2.57
N ASP A 6 12.36 3.16 -3.14
CA ASP A 6 11.39 4.06 -3.80
C ASP A 6 10.80 3.45 -5.08
N THR A 7 11.56 2.61 -5.77
CA THR A 7 11.14 1.94 -7.00
C THR A 7 10.62 0.53 -6.79
N LEU A 8 10.58 0.02 -5.56
CA LEU A 8 10.21 -1.35 -5.23
C LEU A 8 10.99 -2.36 -6.09
N LEU A 9 12.32 -2.25 -6.10
CA LEU A 9 13.20 -3.05 -6.96
C LEU A 9 12.79 -2.94 -8.45
N PHE A 10 12.59 -1.72 -8.93
CA PHE A 10 12.18 -1.39 -10.32
C PHE A 10 10.77 -1.84 -10.74
N ARG A 11 9.93 -2.28 -9.79
CA ARG A 11 8.56 -2.74 -10.05
C ARG A 11 7.53 -1.61 -9.90
N SER A 12 7.88 -0.53 -9.22
CA SER A 12 6.98 0.62 -9.09
C SER A 12 6.81 1.37 -10.42
N PRO A 13 5.60 1.84 -10.74
CA PRO A 13 5.39 2.74 -11.88
C PRO A 13 6.10 4.10 -11.72
N THR A 14 6.74 4.35 -10.56
CA THR A 14 7.61 5.51 -10.34
C THR A 14 9.02 5.31 -10.87
N CYS A 15 9.42 4.06 -11.19
CA CYS A 15 10.76 3.73 -11.67
C CYS A 15 11.01 4.30 -13.05
N THR A 16 12.13 4.99 -13.21
CA THR A 16 12.62 5.49 -14.49
C THR A 16 13.79 4.65 -15.00
N PRO A 17 14.12 4.69 -16.32
CA PRO A 17 15.34 4.06 -16.84
C PRO A 17 16.62 4.57 -16.15
N MET A 18 16.64 5.84 -15.72
CA MET A 18 17.75 6.43 -14.99
C MET A 18 17.93 5.83 -13.61
N ASP A 19 16.84 5.57 -12.89
CA ASP A 19 16.87 4.91 -11.57
C ASP A 19 17.47 3.51 -11.70
N ARG A 20 17.06 2.77 -12.71
CA ARG A 20 17.58 1.42 -12.98
C ARG A 20 19.08 1.44 -13.29
N ALA A 21 19.52 2.33 -14.19
CA ALA A 21 20.92 2.47 -14.55
C ALA A 21 21.78 2.88 -13.35
N ALA A 22 21.34 3.85 -12.57
CA ALA A 22 22.03 4.32 -11.38
C ALA A 22 22.17 3.22 -10.32
N ALA A 23 21.09 2.44 -10.06
CA ALA A 23 21.13 1.36 -9.10
C ALA A 23 22.11 0.24 -9.50
N VAL A 24 22.12 -0.14 -10.78
CA VAL A 24 23.05 -1.16 -11.31
C VAL A 24 24.50 -0.69 -11.17
N SER A 25 24.82 0.53 -11.61
CA SER A 25 26.17 1.08 -11.51
C SER A 25 26.66 1.16 -10.06
N LEU A 26 25.80 1.60 -9.13
CA LEU A 26 26.14 1.67 -7.71
C LEU A 26 26.36 0.27 -7.10
N ALA A 27 25.59 -0.72 -7.51
CA ALA A 27 25.75 -2.10 -7.05
C ALA A 27 27.08 -2.70 -7.54
N GLU A 28 27.44 -2.46 -8.79
CA GLU A 28 28.72 -2.87 -9.37
C GLU A 28 29.91 -2.22 -8.64
N MET A 29 29.84 -0.91 -8.40
CA MET A 29 30.86 -0.18 -7.64
C MET A 29 31.01 -0.69 -6.21
N ALA A 30 29.92 -1.10 -5.57
CA ALA A 30 29.91 -1.63 -4.21
C ALA A 30 30.24 -3.13 -4.14
N GLY A 31 30.34 -3.83 -5.25
CA GLY A 31 30.60 -5.28 -5.30
C GLY A 31 29.45 -6.11 -4.73
N ILE A 32 28.21 -5.61 -4.79
CA ILE A 32 27.01 -6.28 -4.25
C ILE A 32 26.12 -6.80 -5.38
N LYS A 33 25.44 -7.93 -5.13
CA LYS A 33 24.38 -8.39 -5.99
C LYS A 33 23.08 -7.66 -5.65
N LEU A 34 22.52 -6.95 -6.63
CA LEU A 34 21.39 -6.05 -6.43
C LEU A 34 20.17 -6.77 -5.87
N ASP A 35 19.83 -7.94 -6.40
CA ASP A 35 18.65 -8.71 -5.98
C ASP A 35 18.79 -9.25 -4.55
N GLU A 36 19.97 -9.78 -4.20
CA GLU A 36 20.24 -10.26 -2.83
C GLU A 36 20.17 -9.11 -1.82
N PHE A 37 20.76 -7.98 -2.17
CA PHE A 37 20.70 -6.78 -1.31
C PHE A 37 19.29 -6.23 -1.16
N ALA A 38 18.51 -6.19 -2.26
CA ALA A 38 17.13 -5.74 -2.23
C ALA A 38 16.26 -6.65 -1.34
N ASN A 39 16.38 -7.97 -1.47
CA ASN A 39 15.67 -8.92 -0.64
C ASN A 39 15.99 -8.73 0.84
N GLN A 40 17.27 -8.64 1.20
CA GLN A 40 17.69 -8.38 2.58
C GLN A 40 17.16 -7.05 3.12
N MET A 41 17.17 -6.00 2.30
CA MET A 41 16.67 -4.69 2.67
C MET A 41 15.15 -4.72 2.92
N PHE A 42 14.37 -5.37 2.06
CA PHE A 42 12.92 -5.48 2.22
C PHE A 42 12.55 -6.42 3.37
N GLU A 43 13.28 -7.53 3.58
CA GLU A 43 13.08 -8.40 4.74
C GLU A 43 13.34 -7.64 6.06
N ALA A 44 14.42 -6.89 6.13
CA ALA A 44 14.76 -6.08 7.31
C ALA A 44 13.76 -4.93 7.54
N GLY A 45 13.24 -4.33 6.46
CA GLY A 45 12.25 -3.25 6.52
C GLY A 45 10.82 -3.73 6.82
N SER A 46 10.53 -5.01 6.57
CA SER A 46 9.21 -5.62 6.79
C SER A 46 9.07 -6.32 8.14
N GLU A 47 10.04 -6.19 9.05
CA GLU A 47 9.89 -6.71 10.40
C GLU A 47 8.79 -5.96 11.16
N LEU A 48 7.56 -6.39 10.93
CA LEU A 48 6.37 -5.92 11.64
C LEU A 48 6.19 -6.63 12.99
N LYS A 49 7.02 -7.63 13.23
CA LYS A 49 7.01 -8.42 14.45
C LYS A 49 7.32 -7.54 15.67
N GLY A 50 6.40 -7.53 16.63
CA GLY A 50 6.53 -6.74 17.85
C GLY A 50 6.06 -5.30 17.75
N LYS A 51 5.63 -4.82 16.56
CA LYS A 51 4.98 -3.52 16.41
C LYS A 51 3.50 -3.60 16.76
N SER A 52 3.00 -2.56 17.40
CA SER A 52 1.57 -2.36 17.65
C SER A 52 0.83 -2.04 16.34
N ASP A 53 -0.49 -2.21 16.34
CA ASP A 53 -1.32 -1.87 15.18
C ASP A 53 -1.22 -0.39 14.81
N ALA A 54 -1.06 0.49 15.82
CA ALA A 54 -0.82 1.92 15.62
C ALA A 54 0.51 2.18 14.91
N GLU A 55 1.60 1.57 15.39
CA GLU A 55 2.92 1.72 14.76
C GLU A 55 2.92 1.21 13.31
N ILE A 56 2.16 0.16 13.02
CA ILE A 56 2.04 -0.40 11.67
C ILE A 56 1.23 0.54 10.76
N LEU A 57 0.06 1.00 11.18
CA LEU A 57 -0.78 1.88 10.38
C LEU A 57 -0.08 3.21 10.08
N TYR A 58 0.57 3.80 11.09
CA TYR A 58 1.17 5.12 10.98
C TYR A 58 2.61 5.12 10.47
N LEU A 59 3.17 3.97 10.12
CA LEU A 59 4.53 3.86 9.59
C LEU A 59 4.72 4.71 8.31
N ASP A 60 3.76 4.64 7.40
CA ASP A 60 3.66 5.51 6.21
C ASP A 60 2.19 5.87 5.94
N PHE A 61 1.65 6.73 6.77
CA PHE A 61 0.27 7.19 6.71
C PHE A 61 0.20 8.65 6.24
N LYS A 62 -0.70 8.94 5.31
CA LYS A 62 -0.94 10.30 4.81
C LYS A 62 -2.42 10.59 4.70
N LYS A 63 -2.80 11.84 4.96
CA LYS A 63 -4.16 12.34 4.83
C LYS A 63 -4.35 13.08 3.52
N PHE A 64 -5.54 12.94 2.95
CA PHE A 64 -5.95 13.52 1.68
C PHE A 64 -7.38 14.04 1.78
N SER A 65 -7.75 14.91 0.82
CA SER A 65 -9.13 15.38 0.65
C SER A 65 -9.49 15.31 -0.84
N ALA A 66 -10.68 14.82 -1.13
CA ALA A 66 -11.25 14.80 -2.46
C ALA A 66 -12.74 15.17 -2.38
N GLY A 67 -13.14 16.24 -3.07
CA GLY A 67 -14.48 16.80 -2.92
C GLY A 67 -14.76 17.21 -1.46
N LYS A 68 -15.73 16.56 -0.85
CA LYS A 68 -16.11 16.77 0.56
C LYS A 68 -15.58 15.69 1.51
N THR A 69 -14.86 14.72 1.00
CA THR A 69 -14.39 13.54 1.73
C THR A 69 -12.94 13.72 2.17
N ASN A 70 -12.69 13.57 3.46
CA ASN A 70 -11.34 13.52 4.05
C ASN A 70 -10.98 12.08 4.35
N PHE A 71 -9.87 11.61 3.82
CA PHE A 71 -9.47 10.22 3.99
C PHE A 71 -7.98 10.06 4.28
N GLY A 72 -7.66 8.95 4.95
CA GLY A 72 -6.30 8.56 5.23
C GLY A 72 -5.87 7.37 4.40
N VAL A 73 -4.60 7.31 4.02
CA VAL A 73 -4.02 6.14 3.34
C VAL A 73 -2.70 5.76 3.98
N GLY A 74 -2.67 4.57 4.55
CA GLY A 74 -1.45 3.90 4.99
C GLY A 74 -0.94 2.91 3.95
N GLN A 75 0.36 2.62 3.98
CA GLN A 75 0.96 1.59 3.15
C GLN A 75 2.10 0.89 3.88
N ILE A 76 2.14 -0.43 3.75
CA ILE A 76 3.31 -1.24 4.05
C ILE A 76 3.66 -2.12 2.86
N ASN A 77 4.95 -2.37 2.70
CA ASN A 77 5.49 -3.25 1.69
C ASN A 77 6.14 -4.45 2.39
N SER A 78 5.82 -5.66 1.95
CA SER A 78 6.42 -6.89 2.48
C SER A 78 6.69 -7.89 1.37
N LEU A 79 7.68 -8.74 1.59
CA LEU A 79 7.96 -9.94 0.80
C LEU A 79 7.21 -11.17 1.35
N ASN A 80 6.64 -11.06 2.56
CA ASN A 80 6.04 -12.15 3.29
C ASN A 80 4.51 -12.10 3.21
N ALA A 81 3.94 -12.96 2.37
CA ALA A 81 2.49 -13.04 2.19
C ALA A 81 1.73 -13.49 3.46
N GLU A 82 2.35 -14.35 4.29
CA GLU A 82 1.74 -14.80 5.54
C GLU A 82 1.62 -13.68 6.56
N GLU A 83 2.66 -12.84 6.67
CA GLU A 83 2.67 -11.66 7.54
C GLU A 83 1.57 -10.67 7.14
N LEU A 84 1.45 -10.38 5.84
CA LEU A 84 0.37 -9.54 5.30
C LEU A 84 -1.02 -10.12 5.55
N GLY A 85 -1.17 -11.44 5.41
CA GLY A 85 -2.42 -12.14 5.70
C GLY A 85 -2.88 -12.03 7.17
N LYS A 86 -1.95 -12.10 8.11
CA LYS A 86 -2.23 -11.89 9.54
C LYS A 86 -2.68 -10.45 9.83
N LEU A 87 -2.07 -9.47 9.19
CA LEU A 87 -2.44 -8.06 9.32
C LEU A 87 -3.83 -7.77 8.75
N LYS A 88 -4.19 -8.37 7.64
CA LYS A 88 -5.49 -8.19 7.00
C LYS A 88 -6.65 -8.38 7.97
N ASN A 89 -6.60 -9.43 8.78
CA ASN A 89 -7.67 -9.75 9.73
C ASN A 89 -7.63 -8.87 11.00
N ARG A 90 -6.46 -8.41 11.39
CA ARG A 90 -6.22 -7.70 12.65
C ARG A 90 -6.46 -6.21 12.54
N MET A 91 -6.15 -5.63 11.38
CA MET A 91 -6.09 -4.17 11.23
C MET A 91 -7.46 -3.49 11.09
N LEU A 92 -8.47 -4.16 10.57
CA LEU A 92 -9.78 -3.54 10.31
C LEU A 92 -10.42 -2.89 11.56
N PRO A 93 -10.49 -3.57 12.72
CA PRO A 93 -11.07 -2.93 13.91
C PRO A 93 -10.25 -1.72 14.40
N PHE A 94 -8.93 -1.80 14.27
CA PHE A 94 -8.04 -0.71 14.63
C PHE A 94 -8.19 0.49 13.68
N MET A 95 -8.30 0.24 12.37
CA MET A 95 -8.51 1.28 11.36
C MET A 95 -9.82 2.04 11.59
N GLU A 96 -10.90 1.34 11.97
CA GLU A 96 -12.19 2.00 12.27
C GLU A 96 -12.05 2.95 13.46
N LYS A 97 -11.40 2.52 14.54
CA LYS A 97 -11.12 3.38 15.67
C LYS A 97 -10.21 4.55 15.29
N ALA A 98 -9.15 4.31 14.54
CA ALA A 98 -8.25 5.36 14.07
C ALA A 98 -8.97 6.39 13.19
N ARG A 99 -9.92 5.95 12.35
CA ARG A 99 -10.76 6.82 11.53
C ARG A 99 -11.57 7.80 12.39
N GLU A 100 -12.19 7.29 13.44
CA GLU A 100 -12.97 8.11 14.39
C GLU A 100 -12.06 9.08 15.15
N ASP A 101 -10.96 8.60 15.70
CA ASP A 101 -10.00 9.40 16.48
C ASP A 101 -9.37 10.53 15.62
N GLU A 102 -9.12 10.28 14.34
CA GLU A 102 -8.55 11.26 13.40
C GLU A 102 -9.59 12.16 12.72
N GLY A 103 -10.89 11.91 12.95
CA GLY A 103 -11.99 12.66 12.33
C GLY A 103 -12.03 12.53 10.81
N LEU A 104 -11.67 11.35 10.29
CA LEU A 104 -11.67 11.05 8.85
C LEU A 104 -12.97 10.36 8.44
N ASP A 105 -13.40 10.59 7.20
CA ASP A 105 -14.54 9.90 6.61
C ASP A 105 -14.21 8.46 6.25
N MET A 106 -12.98 8.23 5.75
CA MET A 106 -12.51 6.91 5.32
C MET A 106 -11.04 6.72 5.65
N ILE A 107 -10.64 5.46 5.86
CA ILE A 107 -9.22 5.04 5.86
C ILE A 107 -9.05 3.86 4.91
N PHE A 108 -7.99 3.94 4.11
CA PHE A 108 -7.52 2.87 3.23
C PHE A 108 -6.13 2.42 3.67
N PHE A 109 -5.87 1.13 3.64
CA PHE A 109 -4.58 0.58 4.03
C PHE A 109 -4.07 -0.44 3.01
N MET A 110 -2.96 -0.12 2.37
CA MET A 110 -2.32 -0.94 1.36
C MET A 110 -1.37 -1.94 2.00
N LEU A 111 -1.69 -3.21 1.91
CA LEU A 111 -0.80 -4.32 2.25
C LEU A 111 -0.18 -4.83 0.94
N THR A 112 0.97 -4.31 0.58
CA THR A 112 1.60 -4.55 -0.72
C THR A 112 2.63 -5.68 -0.64
N ASN A 113 2.36 -6.77 -1.38
CA ASN A 113 3.33 -7.81 -1.61
C ASN A 113 4.19 -7.44 -2.82
N ILE A 114 5.48 -7.22 -2.59
CA ILE A 114 6.42 -6.75 -3.62
C ILE A 114 6.74 -7.87 -4.62
N LEU A 115 6.77 -9.14 -4.18
CA LEU A 115 7.08 -10.27 -5.05
C LEU A 115 6.00 -10.54 -6.08
N THR A 116 4.74 -10.44 -5.67
CA THR A 116 3.58 -10.68 -6.54
C THR A 116 3.07 -9.41 -7.21
N GLU A 117 3.60 -8.24 -6.84
CA GLU A 117 3.13 -6.93 -7.30
C GLU A 117 1.63 -6.74 -7.07
N THR A 118 1.14 -7.21 -5.93
CA THR A 118 -0.29 -7.19 -5.59
C THR A 118 -0.49 -6.50 -4.25
N THR A 119 -1.51 -5.66 -4.15
CA THR A 119 -1.94 -5.04 -2.91
C THR A 119 -3.25 -5.65 -2.44
N GLU A 120 -3.29 -6.11 -1.19
CA GLU A 120 -4.55 -6.29 -0.46
C GLU A 120 -4.91 -4.93 0.14
N LEU A 121 -5.99 -4.34 -0.34
CA LEU A 121 -6.47 -3.05 0.14
C LEU A 121 -7.54 -3.26 1.20
N LEU A 122 -7.30 -2.76 2.40
CA LEU A 122 -8.28 -2.68 3.47
C LEU A 122 -8.95 -1.31 3.42
N CYS A 123 -10.24 -1.23 3.68
CA CYS A 123 -10.98 0.02 3.73
C CYS A 123 -12.01 0.04 4.85
N VAL A 124 -12.12 1.18 5.52
CA VAL A 124 -13.12 1.45 6.56
C VAL A 124 -13.74 2.82 6.35
N GLY A 125 -14.96 2.99 6.86
CA GLY A 125 -15.76 4.19 6.72
C GLY A 125 -16.98 3.98 5.82
N GLN A 126 -17.99 4.83 6.00
CA GLN A 126 -19.22 4.71 5.23
C GLN A 126 -18.97 4.92 3.73
N GLY A 127 -19.35 3.93 2.92
CA GLY A 127 -19.17 3.97 1.47
C GLY A 127 -17.75 3.64 0.99
N ALA A 128 -16.78 3.40 1.86
CA ALA A 128 -15.39 3.12 1.45
C ALA A 128 -15.28 1.89 0.55
N ALA A 129 -16.00 0.82 0.84
CA ALA A 129 -16.02 -0.39 0.02
C ALA A 129 -16.59 -0.13 -1.38
N GLN A 130 -17.62 0.71 -1.49
CA GLN A 130 -18.18 1.12 -2.79
C GLN A 130 -17.18 1.94 -3.59
N VAL A 131 -16.52 2.89 -2.95
CA VAL A 131 -15.46 3.70 -3.59
C VAL A 131 -14.35 2.82 -4.16
N VAL A 132 -13.92 1.80 -3.41
CA VAL A 132 -12.91 0.84 -3.90
C VAL A 132 -13.44 0.03 -5.09
N ALA A 133 -14.68 -0.46 -5.00
CA ALA A 133 -15.31 -1.23 -6.07
C ALA A 133 -15.41 -0.41 -7.37
N ASP A 134 -15.83 0.84 -7.28
CA ASP A 134 -15.99 1.73 -8.43
C ASP A 134 -14.63 2.17 -9.00
N ALA A 135 -13.66 2.52 -8.13
CA ALA A 135 -12.34 3.01 -8.54
C ALA A 135 -11.50 1.94 -9.26
N PHE A 136 -11.65 0.67 -8.89
CA PHE A 136 -10.82 -0.43 -9.40
C PHE A 136 -11.62 -1.48 -10.20
N HIS A 137 -12.92 -1.28 -10.35
CA HIS A 137 -13.81 -2.21 -11.04
C HIS A 137 -13.72 -3.64 -10.48
N VAL A 138 -13.65 -3.74 -9.14
CA VAL A 138 -13.57 -5.00 -8.40
C VAL A 138 -14.87 -5.27 -7.65
N GLY A 139 -15.28 -6.54 -7.60
CA GLY A 139 -16.54 -7.00 -7.02
C GLY A 139 -17.62 -7.19 -8.10
N ASP A 140 -18.43 -8.23 -7.90
CA ASP A 140 -19.61 -8.47 -8.74
C ASP A 140 -20.80 -7.70 -8.18
N ALA A 141 -21.69 -7.25 -9.06
CA ALA A 141 -22.90 -6.48 -8.71
C ALA A 141 -23.86 -7.20 -7.74
N ASN A 142 -23.65 -8.49 -7.51
CA ASN A 142 -24.44 -9.35 -6.64
C ASN A 142 -23.68 -9.82 -5.37
N GLU A 143 -22.42 -9.41 -5.17
CA GLU A 143 -21.67 -9.72 -3.95
C GLU A 143 -21.76 -8.58 -2.92
N GLU A 144 -21.87 -8.95 -1.65
CA GLU A 144 -21.76 -8.00 -0.55
C GLU A 144 -20.39 -7.30 -0.60
N LEU A 145 -20.39 -5.98 -0.60
CA LEU A 145 -19.18 -5.18 -0.66
C LEU A 145 -18.31 -5.45 0.56
N LYS A 146 -17.09 -5.90 0.31
CA LYS A 146 -16.14 -6.29 1.37
C LYS A 146 -15.23 -5.12 1.72
N GLN A 147 -14.83 -5.04 2.98
CA GLN A 147 -13.82 -4.10 3.47
C GLN A 147 -12.39 -4.45 2.99
N THR A 148 -12.26 -5.44 2.14
CA THR A 148 -10.98 -5.91 1.59
C THR A 148 -11.11 -6.13 0.09
N ALA A 149 -10.10 -5.68 -0.68
CA ALA A 149 -10.02 -5.91 -2.13
C ALA A 149 -8.59 -6.32 -2.51
N THR A 150 -8.49 -7.31 -3.39
CA THR A 150 -7.21 -7.71 -3.98
C THR A 150 -6.99 -6.95 -5.27
N LEU A 151 -5.90 -6.18 -5.35
CA LEU A 151 -5.58 -5.29 -6.46
C LEU A 151 -4.25 -5.70 -7.11
N PRO A 152 -4.28 -6.61 -8.12
CA PRO A 152 -3.09 -6.97 -8.87
C PRO A 152 -2.52 -5.77 -9.64
N GLY A 153 -1.19 -5.61 -9.62
CA GLY A 153 -0.50 -4.53 -10.32
C GLY A 153 -0.58 -3.16 -9.67
N VAL A 154 -1.33 -3.01 -8.56
CA VAL A 154 -1.41 -1.75 -7.80
C VAL A 154 -0.38 -1.80 -6.68
N VAL A 155 0.73 -1.09 -6.84
CA VAL A 155 1.84 -1.05 -5.88
C VAL A 155 2.23 0.36 -5.45
N SER A 156 1.69 1.39 -6.12
CA SER A 156 2.00 2.78 -5.85
C SER A 156 0.79 3.55 -5.32
N ARG A 157 0.86 3.95 -4.04
CA ARG A 157 -0.13 4.86 -3.45
C ARG A 157 -0.28 6.13 -4.28
N LYS A 158 0.84 6.81 -4.58
CA LYS A 158 0.84 8.13 -5.23
C LYS A 158 0.36 8.09 -6.68
N LYS A 159 0.77 7.08 -7.46
CA LYS A 159 0.50 7.05 -8.91
C LYS A 159 -0.72 6.24 -9.31
N GLN A 160 -1.17 5.33 -8.45
CA GLN A 160 -2.26 4.41 -8.77
C GLN A 160 -3.43 4.56 -7.82
N LEU A 161 -3.24 4.39 -6.50
CA LEU A 161 -4.35 4.39 -5.55
C LEU A 161 -5.00 5.77 -5.41
N ILE A 162 -4.22 6.80 -5.06
CA ILE A 162 -4.77 8.15 -4.81
C ILE A 162 -5.48 8.72 -6.03
N PRO A 163 -4.95 8.69 -7.25
CA PRO A 163 -5.67 9.19 -8.41
C PRO A 163 -7.01 8.48 -8.65
N ALA A 164 -7.04 7.15 -8.52
CA ALA A 164 -8.27 6.38 -8.70
C ALA A 164 -9.34 6.72 -7.66
N LEU A 165 -8.97 6.78 -6.37
CA LEU A 165 -9.89 7.16 -5.30
C LEU A 165 -10.39 8.60 -5.47
N THR A 166 -9.51 9.54 -5.81
CA THR A 166 -9.86 10.96 -5.98
C THR A 166 -10.88 11.14 -7.10
N VAL A 167 -10.65 10.56 -8.26
CA VAL A 167 -11.59 10.63 -9.39
C VAL A 167 -12.96 10.07 -9.01
N THR A 168 -13.01 8.97 -8.28
CA THR A 168 -14.26 8.35 -7.84
C THR A 168 -14.99 9.18 -6.78
N LEU A 169 -14.27 9.80 -5.85
CA LEU A 169 -14.85 10.61 -4.77
C LEU A 169 -15.33 12.00 -5.26
N GLU A 170 -14.86 12.47 -6.40
CA GLU A 170 -15.25 13.77 -7.00
C GLU A 170 -16.42 13.66 -7.97
N GLN A 171 -16.86 12.44 -8.31
CA GLN A 171 -18.06 12.18 -9.14
C GLN A 171 -19.35 12.33 -8.33
#